data_fb91d1f080077e5081d17a4313af9ddf
#
_entry.id   fb91d1f080077e5081d17a4313af9ddf
#
_cell.length_a   1.000
_cell.length_b   1.000
_cell.length_c   1.000
_cell.angle_alpha   90.00
_cell.angle_beta   90.00
_cell.angle_gamma   90.00
#
_symmetry.space_group_name_H-M   'P 1'
#
loop_
_entity.id
_entity.type
_entity.pdbx_description
1 polymer ?
#
loop_
_entity_poly.entity_id
_entity_poly.type
_entity_poly.pdbx_seq_one_letter_code
_entity_poly.pdbx_strand_id
1 'polypeptide(L)'
;MIIQIVILAMIAAFLGLRLYSVLGRRPERDEEPMRRRIEQPDPSAQNRGQNGSGAQQPIAPRAVDAGNVAHRARELTAPEPNTFDNSAEAGVRAIIAADRRFDVALFLAGAKGAYAMILEAFWRGDKDELAQLCDADVYEGFATAIDARVSAGETIDARLIRIDETRIVGASIEGSTARIVVRFLADVSSVTRDAEGQVIAGSLDDAIEARDLWTFRRDLNSQDPDWLLDETDEA
;
A
#
# COMPACT_ATOMS: atom_id res chain seq x y z
N MET A 1 13.76 -15.42 -18.55
CA MET A 1 12.67 -16.24 -19.13
C MET A 1 11.46 -16.35 -18.20
N ILE A 2 11.63 -16.60 -16.90
CA ILE A 2 10.52 -16.70 -15.93
C ILE A 2 9.85 -15.34 -15.70
N ILE A 3 10.59 -14.27 -15.52
CA ILE A 3 10.08 -12.88 -15.31
C ILE A 3 9.27 -12.38 -16.51
N GLN A 4 9.69 -12.71 -17.72
CA GLN A 4 8.97 -12.37 -18.95
C GLN A 4 7.61 -13.07 -19.04
N ILE A 5 7.53 -14.30 -18.51
CA ILE A 5 6.28 -15.06 -18.40
C ILE A 5 5.35 -14.44 -17.34
N VAL A 6 5.90 -13.97 -16.23
CA VAL A 6 5.14 -13.33 -15.13
C VAL A 6 4.52 -11.99 -15.58
N ILE A 7 5.29 -11.14 -16.28
CA ILE A 7 4.77 -9.86 -16.80
C ILE A 7 3.72 -10.09 -17.90
N LEU A 8 3.94 -11.07 -18.80
CA LEU A 8 2.95 -11.46 -19.81
C LEU A 8 1.73 -12.13 -19.17
N ALA A 9 1.91 -12.90 -18.08
CA ALA A 9 0.81 -13.46 -17.31
C ALA A 9 0.01 -12.38 -16.57
N MET A 10 0.69 -11.37 -16.01
CA MET A 10 0.04 -10.19 -15.41
C MET A 10 -0.83 -9.45 -16.43
N ILE A 11 -0.31 -9.18 -17.61
CA ILE A 11 -1.06 -8.53 -18.70
C ILE A 11 -2.20 -9.43 -19.18
N ALA A 12 -1.96 -10.74 -19.33
CA ALA A 12 -2.97 -11.70 -19.76
C ALA A 12 -4.04 -11.98 -18.68
N ALA A 13 -3.66 -12.04 -17.40
CA ALA A 13 -4.58 -12.18 -16.28
C ALA A 13 -5.43 -10.91 -16.11
N PHE A 14 -4.83 -9.74 -16.25
CA PHE A 14 -5.54 -8.45 -16.26
C PHE A 14 -6.59 -8.39 -17.39
N LEU A 15 -6.24 -8.83 -18.59
CA LEU A 15 -7.18 -8.92 -19.72
C LEU A 15 -8.22 -10.02 -19.53
N GLY A 16 -7.85 -11.15 -18.95
CA GLY A 16 -8.73 -12.30 -18.69
C GLY A 16 -9.75 -12.05 -17.59
N LEU A 17 -9.36 -11.45 -16.47
CA LEU A 17 -10.24 -11.05 -15.38
C LEU A 17 -11.25 -10.00 -15.82
N ARG A 18 -10.87 -9.12 -16.72
CA ARG A 18 -11.76 -8.11 -17.28
C ARG A 18 -12.83 -8.69 -18.19
N LEU A 19 -12.49 -9.66 -19.05
CA LEU A 19 -13.49 -10.39 -19.83
C LEU A 19 -14.48 -11.13 -18.93
N TYR A 20 -14.02 -11.70 -17.80
CA TYR A 20 -14.88 -12.38 -16.83
C TYR A 20 -15.78 -11.39 -16.06
N SER A 21 -15.29 -10.21 -15.71
CA SER A 21 -16.07 -9.15 -15.02
C SER A 21 -17.14 -8.54 -15.91
N VAL A 22 -16.91 -8.43 -17.21
CA VAL A 22 -17.89 -7.87 -18.17
C VAL A 22 -18.97 -8.90 -18.54
N LEU A 23 -18.63 -10.20 -18.58
CA LEU A 23 -19.61 -11.26 -18.88
C LEU A 23 -20.39 -11.75 -17.66
N GLY A 24 -19.95 -11.43 -16.42
CA GLY A 24 -20.50 -11.99 -15.17
C GLY A 24 -21.56 -11.14 -14.47
N ARG A 25 -21.85 -9.92 -14.91
CA ARG A 25 -22.90 -9.10 -14.27
C ARG A 25 -24.27 -9.32 -14.92
N ARG A 26 -24.96 -10.39 -14.52
CA ARG A 26 -26.41 -10.41 -14.57
C ARG A 26 -26.94 -9.68 -13.33
N PRO A 27 -27.84 -8.69 -13.48
CA PRO A 27 -28.54 -8.11 -12.34
C PRO A 27 -29.66 -9.06 -11.93
N GLU A 28 -29.41 -9.87 -10.93
CA GLU A 28 -30.49 -10.53 -10.19
C GLU A 28 -31.03 -9.51 -9.17
N ARG A 29 -32.20 -8.97 -9.53
CA ARG A 29 -33.09 -8.27 -8.63
C ARG A 29 -33.76 -9.32 -7.75
N ASP A 30 -33.34 -9.38 -6.51
CA ASP A 30 -34.17 -9.96 -5.46
C ASP A 30 -34.64 -8.86 -4.53
N GLU A 31 -35.91 -8.52 -4.72
CA GLU A 31 -36.68 -7.70 -3.80
C GLU A 31 -37.05 -8.55 -2.58
N GLU A 32 -36.47 -8.32 -1.44
CA GLU A 32 -36.99 -8.78 -0.15
C GLU A 32 -37.64 -7.64 0.62
N PRO A 33 -38.89 -7.85 1.15
CA PRO A 33 -39.64 -6.79 1.74
C PRO A 33 -39.23 -6.48 3.19
N MET A 34 -39.05 -5.18 3.44
CA MET A 34 -38.84 -4.61 4.77
C MET A 34 -39.95 -5.00 5.73
N ARG A 35 -39.63 -5.77 6.77
CA ARG A 35 -40.44 -5.80 7.99
C ARG A 35 -39.91 -4.76 8.97
N ARG A 36 -40.64 -3.66 9.05
CA ARG A 36 -40.58 -2.70 10.13
C ARG A 36 -40.95 -3.38 11.45
N ARG A 37 -40.01 -3.41 12.38
CA ARG A 37 -40.36 -3.62 13.80
C ARG A 37 -40.12 -2.29 14.53
N ILE A 38 -41.23 -1.65 14.84
CA ILE A 38 -41.31 -0.51 15.75
C ILE A 38 -41.23 -1.09 17.15
N GLU A 39 -40.23 -0.72 17.94
CA GLU A 39 -40.23 -0.95 19.37
C GLU A 39 -40.08 0.42 20.08
N GLN A 40 -41.08 0.65 20.91
CA GLN A 40 -41.38 1.89 21.66
C GLN A 40 -40.33 2.14 22.75
N PRO A 41 -40.14 3.40 23.17
CA PRO A 41 -39.29 3.74 24.30
C PRO A 41 -40.07 3.66 25.60
N ASP A 42 -39.44 3.09 26.62
CA ASP A 42 -39.95 3.05 27.99
C ASP A 42 -39.45 4.29 28.79
N PRO A 43 -40.32 5.06 29.42
CA PRO A 43 -39.91 6.20 30.23
C PRO A 43 -40.03 5.88 31.71
N SER A 44 -38.93 5.73 32.41
CA SER A 44 -38.93 6.04 33.86
C SER A 44 -37.56 5.81 34.50
N ALA A 45 -36.92 6.86 34.90
CA ALA A 45 -36.44 7.04 36.26
C ALA A 45 -35.79 8.41 36.45
N GLN A 46 -36.62 9.34 36.89
CA GLN A 46 -36.20 10.52 37.68
C GLN A 46 -35.72 10.03 39.05
N ASN A 47 -34.65 10.49 39.58
CA ASN A 47 -34.72 11.32 40.79
C ASN A 47 -33.37 11.54 41.50
N ARG A 48 -33.22 12.81 41.94
CA ARG A 48 -32.63 13.30 43.18
C ARG A 48 -31.14 12.97 43.43
N GLY A 49 -30.37 13.87 43.90
CA GLY A 49 -30.54 15.14 44.62
C GLY A 49 -29.22 15.67 45.10
N GLN A 50 -29.09 16.93 45.03
CA GLN A 50 -28.60 17.88 46.02
C GLN A 50 -27.27 17.68 46.78
N ASN A 51 -26.49 18.76 46.66
CA ASN A 51 -25.78 19.50 47.74
C ASN A 51 -24.50 18.95 48.34
N GLY A 52 -23.51 19.81 48.31
CA GLY A 52 -22.42 19.80 49.29
C GLY A 52 -21.21 20.65 48.89
N SER A 53 -21.31 21.92 49.28
CA SER A 53 -20.25 22.88 49.62
C SER A 53 -18.80 22.41 49.68
N GLY A 54 -17.97 23.21 49.03
CA GLY A 54 -16.79 23.91 49.56
C GLY A 54 -15.71 23.12 50.29
N ALA A 55 -14.53 23.05 49.64
CA ALA A 55 -13.26 23.29 50.34
C ALA A 55 -12.16 23.43 49.27
N GLN A 56 -11.61 24.63 49.16
CA GLN A 56 -10.33 24.86 48.47
C GLN A 56 -9.24 24.15 49.24
N GLN A 57 -8.57 23.20 48.57
CA GLN A 57 -7.31 22.65 49.03
C GLN A 57 -6.15 23.24 48.22
N PRO A 58 -5.01 23.52 48.83
CA PRO A 58 -3.88 24.17 48.16
C PRO A 58 -3.22 23.23 47.16
N ILE A 59 -2.89 23.81 45.99
CA ILE A 59 -2.20 23.14 44.92
C ILE A 59 -0.76 22.84 45.34
N ALA A 60 -0.45 21.59 45.70
CA ALA A 60 0.89 21.12 45.78
C ALA A 60 1.48 20.86 44.39
N PRO A 61 2.74 21.18 44.09
CA PRO A 61 3.35 20.91 42.79
C PRO A 61 3.38 19.39 42.54
N ARG A 62 2.61 18.97 41.53
CA ARG A 62 2.55 17.57 41.09
C ARG A 62 3.91 17.19 40.53
N ALA A 63 4.63 16.32 41.18
CA ALA A 63 5.83 15.70 40.65
C ALA A 63 5.48 15.06 39.29
N VAL A 64 6.14 15.52 38.23
CA VAL A 64 6.03 14.90 36.89
C VAL A 64 6.61 13.50 37.03
N ASP A 65 5.75 12.51 36.95
CA ASP A 65 6.10 11.11 37.07
C ASP A 65 7.00 10.73 35.86
N ALA A 66 8.31 10.55 36.15
CA ALA A 66 9.30 10.20 35.13
C ALA A 66 8.96 8.88 34.40
N GLY A 67 8.11 8.03 35.00
CA GLY A 67 7.55 6.84 34.37
C GLY A 67 6.61 7.13 33.22
N ASN A 68 5.86 8.22 33.29
CA ASN A 68 4.88 8.59 32.26
C ASN A 68 5.54 9.22 31.01
N VAL A 69 6.71 9.85 31.19
CA VAL A 69 7.50 10.40 30.06
C VAL A 69 8.20 9.27 29.31
N ALA A 70 8.71 8.25 30.03
CA ALA A 70 9.32 7.07 29.43
C ALA A 70 8.27 6.19 28.71
N HIS A 71 7.04 6.10 29.22
CA HIS A 71 5.93 5.39 28.57
C HIS A 71 5.47 6.11 27.30
N ARG A 72 5.34 7.44 27.35
CA ARG A 72 5.01 8.25 26.17
C ARG A 72 6.11 8.23 25.10
N ALA A 73 7.39 8.25 25.50
CA ALA A 73 8.50 8.11 24.57
C ALA A 73 8.54 6.72 23.93
N ARG A 74 8.07 5.68 24.62
CA ARG A 74 7.94 4.32 24.09
C ARG A 74 6.73 4.15 23.17
N GLU A 75 5.62 4.86 23.44
CA GLU A 75 4.45 4.91 22.54
C GLU A 75 4.76 5.66 21.25
N LEU A 76 5.62 6.70 21.27
CA LEU A 76 6.03 7.44 20.08
C LEU A 76 7.05 6.68 19.21
N THR A 77 7.63 5.58 19.73
CA THR A 77 8.58 4.70 19.01
C THR A 77 7.99 3.32 18.69
N ALA A 78 6.77 3.01 19.14
CA ALA A 78 6.07 1.81 18.70
C ALA A 78 5.52 2.04 17.30
N PRO A 79 5.83 1.17 16.31
CA PRO A 79 5.16 1.23 15.01
C PRO A 79 3.65 1.21 15.22
N GLU A 80 2.92 2.05 14.47
CA GLU A 80 1.45 2.05 14.46
C GLU A 80 0.95 0.60 14.39
N PRO A 81 -0.06 0.20 15.18
CA PRO A 81 -0.54 -1.17 15.20
C PRO A 81 -1.25 -1.49 13.88
N ASN A 82 -0.53 -1.64 12.81
CA ASN A 82 -0.95 -2.10 11.48
C ASN A 82 0.11 -1.89 10.38
N THR A 83 1.35 -1.51 10.72
CA THR A 83 2.41 -1.25 9.74
C THR A 83 2.99 -2.51 9.12
N PHE A 84 2.92 -3.65 9.83
CA PHE A 84 3.38 -4.95 9.31
C PHE A 84 2.57 -6.13 9.87
N ASP A 85 2.54 -7.21 9.11
CA ASP A 85 1.92 -8.46 9.52
C ASP A 85 2.81 -9.21 10.52
N ASN A 86 2.20 -10.04 11.38
CA ASN A 86 2.92 -10.83 12.38
C ASN A 86 4.00 -11.75 11.75
N SER A 87 3.77 -12.20 10.53
CA SER A 87 4.73 -13.00 9.75
C SER A 87 6.02 -12.25 9.42
N ALA A 88 5.95 -10.93 9.25
CA ALA A 88 7.10 -10.08 8.94
C ALA A 88 7.88 -9.62 10.19
N GLU A 89 7.30 -9.76 11.39
CA GLU A 89 7.84 -9.18 12.63
C GLU A 89 9.29 -9.60 12.93
N ALA A 90 9.60 -10.88 12.78
CA ALA A 90 10.95 -11.40 13.05
C ALA A 90 11.98 -10.80 12.06
N GLY A 91 11.63 -10.70 10.77
CA GLY A 91 12.49 -10.12 9.76
C GLY A 91 12.68 -8.61 9.93
N VAL A 92 11.62 -7.89 10.23
CA VAL A 92 11.69 -6.44 10.53
C VAL A 92 12.61 -6.17 11.73
N ARG A 93 12.51 -6.96 12.81
CA ARG A 93 13.41 -6.84 13.96
C ARG A 93 14.87 -7.15 13.59
N ALA A 94 15.10 -8.14 12.72
CA ALA A 94 16.45 -8.46 12.25
C ALA A 94 17.05 -7.28 11.46
N ILE A 95 16.29 -6.64 10.59
CA ILE A 95 16.72 -5.47 9.83
C ILE A 95 17.04 -4.30 10.76
N ILE A 96 16.17 -3.99 11.74
CA ILE A 96 16.40 -2.93 12.75
C ILE A 96 17.68 -3.22 13.56
N ALA A 97 17.95 -4.49 13.87
CA ALA A 97 19.16 -4.88 14.61
C ALA A 97 20.44 -4.73 13.77
N ALA A 98 20.34 -4.99 12.45
CA ALA A 98 21.45 -4.88 11.51
C ALA A 98 21.73 -3.43 11.08
N ASP A 99 20.68 -2.64 10.89
CA ASP A 99 20.78 -1.23 10.54
C ASP A 99 19.99 -0.36 11.53
N ARG A 100 20.72 0.30 12.43
CA ARG A 100 20.12 1.20 13.43
C ARG A 100 19.47 2.46 12.87
N ARG A 101 19.72 2.77 11.60
CA ARG A 101 19.12 3.94 10.91
C ARG A 101 17.80 3.56 10.23
N PHE A 102 17.50 2.26 10.15
CA PHE A 102 16.25 1.80 9.57
C PHE A 102 15.06 2.19 10.46
N ASP A 103 14.12 2.91 9.87
CA ASP A 103 12.85 3.31 10.47
C ASP A 103 11.70 2.78 9.61
N VAL A 104 10.81 2.01 10.22
CA VAL A 104 9.68 1.35 9.52
C VAL A 104 8.71 2.37 8.92
N ALA A 105 8.42 3.46 9.64
CA ALA A 105 7.48 4.47 9.16
C ALA A 105 8.05 5.27 7.99
N LEU A 106 9.34 5.65 8.07
CA LEU A 106 10.04 6.30 6.98
C LEU A 106 10.17 5.39 5.76
N PHE A 107 10.46 4.10 5.97
CA PHE A 107 10.50 3.11 4.90
C PHE A 107 9.16 3.00 4.18
N LEU A 108 8.04 2.84 4.92
CA LEU A 108 6.71 2.75 4.32
C LEU A 108 6.30 4.02 3.58
N ALA A 109 6.64 5.19 4.11
CA ALA A 109 6.41 6.45 3.40
C ALA A 109 7.22 6.51 2.09
N GLY A 110 8.49 6.07 2.12
CA GLY A 110 9.33 5.95 0.94
C GLY A 110 8.80 4.94 -0.07
N ALA A 111 8.41 3.74 0.38
CA ALA A 111 7.84 2.70 -0.46
C ALA A 111 6.54 3.16 -1.15
N LYS A 112 5.68 3.88 -0.43
CA LYS A 112 4.47 4.50 -0.99
C LYS A 112 4.80 5.53 -2.08
N GLY A 113 5.83 6.35 -1.86
CA GLY A 113 6.32 7.30 -2.85
C GLY A 113 6.91 6.60 -4.07
N ALA A 114 7.76 5.59 -3.85
CA ALA A 114 8.36 4.79 -4.92
C ALA A 114 7.30 4.08 -5.78
N TYR A 115 6.25 3.50 -5.14
CA TYR A 115 5.13 2.89 -5.85
C TYR A 115 4.48 3.86 -6.84
N ALA A 116 4.17 5.07 -6.41
CA ALA A 116 3.59 6.10 -7.27
C ALA A 116 4.55 6.50 -8.40
N MET A 117 5.82 6.79 -8.08
CA MET A 117 6.82 7.20 -9.08
C MET A 117 7.08 6.12 -10.13
N ILE A 118 7.21 4.86 -9.73
CA ILE A 118 7.45 3.74 -10.65
C ILE A 118 6.26 3.53 -11.59
N LEU A 119 5.02 3.54 -11.07
CA LEU A 119 3.83 3.44 -11.92
C LEU A 119 3.75 4.59 -12.92
N GLU A 120 3.95 5.83 -12.48
CA GLU A 120 3.92 7.01 -13.34
C GLU A 120 5.04 6.98 -14.38
N ALA A 121 6.28 6.61 -13.99
CA ALA A 121 7.39 6.47 -14.91
C ALA A 121 7.13 5.39 -15.97
N PHE A 122 6.59 4.24 -15.55
CA PHE A 122 6.21 3.16 -16.47
C PHE A 122 5.14 3.60 -17.48
N TRP A 123 4.10 4.29 -17.02
CA TRP A 123 3.04 4.79 -17.90
C TRP A 123 3.56 5.82 -18.91
N ARG A 124 4.43 6.73 -18.47
CA ARG A 124 5.08 7.74 -19.34
C ARG A 124 6.15 7.14 -20.25
N GLY A 125 6.63 5.93 -19.96
CA GLY A 125 7.76 5.31 -20.66
C GLY A 125 9.11 5.92 -20.27
N ASP A 126 9.22 6.48 -19.06
CA ASP A 126 10.44 7.10 -18.54
C ASP A 126 11.40 6.03 -17.99
N LYS A 127 12.25 5.52 -18.88
CA LYS A 127 13.21 4.47 -18.54
C LYS A 127 14.33 4.98 -17.63
N ASP A 128 14.69 6.26 -17.72
CA ASP A 128 15.78 6.84 -16.92
C ASP A 128 15.36 6.93 -15.44
N GLU A 129 14.11 7.28 -15.17
CA GLU A 129 13.56 7.27 -13.82
C GLU A 129 13.42 5.84 -13.27
N LEU A 130 12.93 4.89 -14.09
CA LEU A 130 12.83 3.48 -13.70
C LEU A 130 14.18 2.86 -13.35
N ALA A 131 15.26 3.22 -14.09
CA ALA A 131 16.60 2.73 -13.82
C ALA A 131 17.16 3.18 -12.46
N GLN A 132 16.63 4.25 -11.87
CA GLN A 132 17.03 4.74 -10.54
C GLN A 132 16.21 4.09 -9.41
N LEU A 133 15.02 3.58 -9.71
CA LEU A 133 14.07 3.09 -8.72
C LEU A 133 14.04 1.55 -8.64
N CYS A 134 14.47 0.88 -9.70
CA CYS A 134 14.40 -0.57 -9.85
C CYS A 134 15.80 -1.19 -9.90
N ASP A 135 15.89 -2.44 -9.50
CA ASP A 135 17.09 -3.22 -9.81
C ASP A 135 17.16 -3.57 -11.31
N ALA A 136 18.27 -4.17 -11.71
CA ALA A 136 18.53 -4.41 -13.14
C ALA A 136 17.50 -5.34 -13.79
N ASP A 137 17.05 -6.38 -13.07
CA ASP A 137 16.14 -7.39 -13.62
C ASP A 137 14.73 -6.82 -13.78
N VAL A 138 14.23 -6.09 -12.78
CA VAL A 138 12.93 -5.42 -12.84
C VAL A 138 12.93 -4.31 -13.87
N TYR A 139 14.02 -3.52 -13.92
CA TYR A 139 14.19 -2.49 -14.95
C TYR A 139 14.13 -3.07 -16.36
N GLU A 140 14.85 -4.18 -16.64
CA GLU A 140 14.83 -4.82 -17.96
C GLU A 140 13.43 -5.28 -18.35
N GLY A 141 12.66 -5.81 -17.39
CA GLY A 141 11.25 -6.16 -17.57
C GLY A 141 10.39 -4.98 -17.99
N PHE A 142 10.47 -3.88 -17.24
CA PHE A 142 9.73 -2.66 -17.54
C PHE A 142 10.15 -2.03 -18.87
N ALA A 143 11.45 -1.94 -19.14
CA ALA A 143 11.98 -1.40 -20.40
C ALA A 143 11.48 -2.21 -21.60
N THR A 144 11.49 -3.55 -21.50
CA THR A 144 10.96 -4.43 -22.55
C THR A 144 9.48 -4.21 -22.80
N ALA A 145 8.67 -4.07 -21.73
CA ALA A 145 7.24 -3.82 -21.85
C ALA A 145 6.93 -2.44 -22.46
N ILE A 146 7.72 -1.42 -22.12
CA ILE A 146 7.62 -0.08 -22.73
C ILE A 146 7.95 -0.15 -24.23
N ASP A 147 9.04 -0.84 -24.61
CA ASP A 147 9.45 -0.98 -26.02
C ASP A 147 8.41 -1.73 -26.84
N ALA A 148 7.83 -2.79 -26.29
CA ALA A 148 6.77 -3.54 -26.94
C ALA A 148 5.54 -2.65 -27.21
N ARG A 149 5.12 -1.88 -26.20
CA ARG A 149 4.00 -0.93 -26.31
C ARG A 149 4.27 0.14 -27.39
N VAL A 150 5.47 0.76 -27.35
CA VAL A 150 5.86 1.76 -28.36
C VAL A 150 5.88 1.16 -29.76
N SER A 151 6.42 -0.07 -29.92
CA SER A 151 6.46 -0.77 -31.20
C SER A 151 5.09 -1.12 -31.74
N ALA A 152 4.11 -1.35 -30.86
CA ALA A 152 2.70 -1.56 -31.22
C ALA A 152 1.97 -0.24 -31.55
N GLY A 153 2.60 0.92 -31.36
CA GLY A 153 1.96 2.22 -31.51
C GLY A 153 0.93 2.54 -30.42
N GLU A 154 0.98 1.82 -29.30
CA GLU A 154 0.03 1.98 -28.22
C GLU A 154 0.45 3.08 -27.25
N THR A 155 -0.54 3.80 -26.73
CA THR A 155 -0.38 4.82 -25.68
C THR A 155 -1.20 4.46 -24.46
N ILE A 156 -0.65 4.71 -23.27
CA ILE A 156 -1.36 4.56 -21.99
C ILE A 156 -1.55 5.95 -21.39
N ASP A 157 -2.79 6.28 -21.03
CA ASP A 157 -3.12 7.36 -20.11
C ASP A 157 -3.65 6.70 -18.83
N ALA A 158 -2.96 6.90 -17.71
CA ALA A 158 -3.29 6.25 -16.45
C ALA A 158 -3.06 7.19 -15.27
N ARG A 159 -3.76 6.91 -14.17
CA ARG A 159 -3.72 7.72 -12.95
C ARG A 159 -3.81 6.82 -11.73
N LEU A 160 -2.92 7.03 -10.80
CA LEU A 160 -3.04 6.52 -9.45
C LEU A 160 -4.01 7.44 -8.69
N ILE A 161 -5.20 6.93 -8.37
CA ILE A 161 -6.25 7.72 -7.72
C ILE A 161 -5.95 7.84 -6.22
N ARG A 162 -5.62 6.71 -5.56
CA ARG A 162 -5.25 6.66 -4.15
C ARG A 162 -4.54 5.34 -3.84
N ILE A 163 -3.83 5.33 -2.74
CA ILE A 163 -3.28 4.12 -2.12
C ILE A 163 -3.99 3.95 -0.78
N ASP A 164 -4.81 2.91 -0.66
CA ASP A 164 -5.62 2.61 0.52
C ASP A 164 -4.84 1.86 1.59
N GLU A 165 -3.94 0.97 1.18
CA GLU A 165 -3.10 0.21 2.10
C GLU A 165 -1.64 0.21 1.62
N THR A 166 -0.73 0.33 2.56
CA THR A 166 0.71 0.10 2.39
C THR A 166 1.18 -0.63 3.64
N ARG A 167 1.52 -1.94 3.51
CA ARG A 167 1.78 -2.80 4.66
C ARG A 167 2.93 -3.76 4.37
N ILE A 168 3.86 -3.91 5.32
CA ILE A 168 4.90 -4.94 5.24
C ILE A 168 4.29 -6.30 5.55
N VAL A 169 4.39 -7.24 4.62
CA VAL A 169 3.90 -8.62 4.75
C VAL A 169 5.02 -9.65 4.87
N GLY A 170 6.25 -9.26 4.51
CA GLY A 170 7.44 -10.08 4.64
C GLY A 170 8.69 -9.24 4.84
N ALA A 171 9.67 -9.79 5.54
CA ALA A 171 10.99 -9.18 5.68
C ALA A 171 12.03 -10.25 5.94
N SER A 172 13.22 -10.11 5.33
CA SER A 172 14.34 -11.04 5.50
C SER A 172 15.68 -10.34 5.33
N ILE A 173 16.73 -11.00 5.80
CA ILE A 173 18.13 -10.64 5.49
C ILE A 173 18.81 -11.91 4.96
N GLU A 174 19.44 -11.77 3.81
CA GLU A 174 20.27 -12.81 3.19
C GLU A 174 21.67 -12.24 2.96
N GLY A 175 22.63 -12.71 3.73
CA GLY A 175 23.97 -12.12 3.74
C GLY A 175 23.93 -10.66 4.21
N SER A 176 24.28 -9.73 3.31
CA SER A 176 24.18 -8.28 3.54
C SER A 176 22.93 -7.66 2.93
N THR A 177 22.11 -8.42 2.22
CA THR A 177 20.94 -7.89 1.52
C THR A 177 19.70 -8.01 2.41
N ALA A 178 19.12 -6.88 2.76
CA ALA A 178 17.79 -6.82 3.35
C ALA A 178 16.74 -6.78 2.24
N ARG A 179 15.66 -7.56 2.41
CA ARG A 179 14.48 -7.56 1.55
C ARG A 179 13.23 -7.31 2.39
N ILE A 180 12.34 -6.48 1.88
CA ILE A 180 11.05 -6.17 2.51
C ILE A 180 9.97 -6.29 1.46
N VAL A 181 8.99 -7.14 1.73
CA VAL A 181 7.79 -7.31 0.88
C VAL A 181 6.70 -6.39 1.40
N VAL A 182 6.22 -5.52 0.54
CA VAL A 182 5.15 -4.56 0.84
C VAL A 182 3.92 -4.90 0.01
N ARG A 183 2.78 -5.04 0.68
CA ARG A 183 1.49 -5.11 0.01
C ARG A 183 0.93 -3.71 -0.17
N PHE A 184 0.53 -3.41 -1.41
CA PHE A 184 -0.22 -2.21 -1.76
C PHE A 184 -1.64 -2.59 -2.14
N LEU A 185 -2.59 -1.75 -1.70
CA LEU A 185 -3.95 -1.73 -2.19
C LEU A 185 -4.19 -0.32 -2.72
N ALA A 186 -4.49 -0.21 -4.00
CA ALA A 186 -4.58 1.08 -4.66
C ALA A 186 -5.70 1.11 -5.70
N ASP A 187 -6.31 2.27 -5.89
CA ASP A 187 -7.23 2.51 -6.99
C ASP A 187 -6.48 3.17 -8.16
N VAL A 188 -6.56 2.54 -9.32
CA VAL A 188 -5.93 3.00 -10.55
C VAL A 188 -6.97 3.10 -11.66
N SER A 189 -6.98 4.18 -12.43
CA SER A 189 -7.70 4.26 -13.69
C SER A 189 -6.73 4.31 -14.85
N SER A 190 -7.02 3.60 -15.93
CA SER A 190 -6.16 3.59 -17.11
C SER A 190 -6.93 3.35 -18.38
N VAL A 191 -6.47 3.95 -19.46
CA VAL A 191 -6.97 3.71 -20.81
C VAL A 191 -5.79 3.49 -21.76
N THR A 192 -5.88 2.45 -22.58
CA THR A 192 -4.91 2.17 -23.64
C THR A 192 -5.55 2.47 -24.98
N ARG A 193 -4.82 3.17 -25.84
CA ARG A 193 -5.23 3.50 -27.21
C ARG A 193 -4.25 2.90 -28.21
N ASP A 194 -4.77 2.48 -29.37
CA ASP A 194 -3.94 2.06 -30.50
C ASP A 194 -3.33 3.25 -31.26
N ALA A 195 -2.62 2.96 -32.36
CA ALA A 195 -1.97 3.95 -33.20
C ALA A 195 -2.96 4.93 -33.86
N GLU A 196 -4.20 4.51 -34.08
CA GLU A 196 -5.31 5.32 -34.63
C GLU A 196 -6.01 6.14 -33.53
N GLY A 197 -5.61 6.00 -32.25
CA GLY A 197 -6.19 6.69 -31.10
C GLY A 197 -7.48 6.07 -30.58
N GLN A 198 -7.86 4.89 -31.06
CA GLN A 198 -9.03 4.16 -30.59
C GLN A 198 -8.75 3.50 -29.23
N VAL A 199 -9.72 3.52 -28.35
CA VAL A 199 -9.61 2.82 -27.05
C VAL A 199 -9.68 1.33 -27.26
N ILE A 200 -8.59 0.62 -26.95
CA ILE A 200 -8.50 -0.84 -27.04
C ILE A 200 -8.61 -1.52 -25.66
N ALA A 201 -8.32 -0.79 -24.56
CA ALA A 201 -8.50 -1.29 -23.21
C ALA A 201 -8.70 -0.14 -22.23
N GLY A 202 -9.36 -0.42 -21.11
CA GLY A 202 -9.47 0.49 -19.98
C GLY A 202 -10.53 1.58 -20.12
N SER A 203 -10.64 2.37 -19.04
CA SER A 203 -11.49 3.55 -18.93
C SER A 203 -10.88 4.47 -17.87
N LEU A 204 -10.91 5.77 -18.09
CA LEU A 204 -10.49 6.74 -17.07
C LEU A 204 -11.59 7.04 -16.06
N ASP A 205 -12.85 6.69 -16.38
CA ASP A 205 -14.00 6.93 -15.52
C ASP A 205 -14.21 5.80 -14.50
N ASP A 206 -13.62 4.62 -14.75
CA ASP A 206 -13.70 3.46 -13.88
C ASP A 206 -12.34 3.20 -13.22
N ALA A 207 -12.26 3.40 -11.91
CA ALA A 207 -11.10 2.98 -11.13
C ALA A 207 -11.16 1.46 -10.86
N ILE A 208 -10.02 0.81 -10.97
CA ILE A 208 -9.82 -0.60 -10.66
C ILE A 208 -8.96 -0.70 -9.42
N GLU A 209 -9.36 -1.54 -8.48
CA GLU A 209 -8.54 -1.89 -7.32
C GLU A 209 -7.38 -2.78 -7.77
N ALA A 210 -6.15 -2.28 -7.61
CA ALA A 210 -4.91 -3.02 -7.80
C ALA A 210 -4.44 -3.56 -6.45
N ARG A 211 -3.97 -4.81 -6.45
CA ARG A 211 -3.42 -5.51 -5.28
C ARG A 211 -2.05 -6.03 -5.65
N ASP A 212 -1.02 -5.37 -5.15
CA ASP A 212 0.35 -5.65 -5.53
C ASP A 212 1.20 -6.06 -4.33
N LEU A 213 2.11 -7.01 -4.55
CA LEU A 213 3.18 -7.38 -3.64
C LEU A 213 4.51 -6.95 -4.27
N TRP A 214 5.14 -5.93 -3.70
CA TRP A 214 6.44 -5.45 -4.18
C TRP A 214 7.53 -5.74 -3.16
N THR A 215 8.61 -6.34 -3.63
CA THR A 215 9.79 -6.58 -2.82
C THR A 215 10.81 -5.49 -3.06
N PHE A 216 11.18 -4.79 -2.00
CA PHE A 216 12.26 -3.82 -2.01
C PHE A 216 13.51 -4.44 -1.40
N ARG A 217 14.67 -4.19 -2.01
CA ARG A 217 15.97 -4.64 -1.50
C ARG A 217 16.91 -3.49 -1.19
N ARG A 218 17.84 -3.73 -0.26
CA ARG A 218 18.96 -2.84 0.04
C ARG A 218 20.16 -3.62 0.53
N ASP A 219 21.37 -3.27 0.07
CA ASP A 219 22.61 -3.78 0.66
C ASP A 219 22.95 -2.97 1.92
N LEU A 220 22.94 -3.64 3.07
CA LEU A 220 23.23 -3.04 4.38
C LEU A 220 24.71 -2.62 4.54
N ASN A 221 25.62 -3.13 3.70
CA ASN A 221 27.02 -2.70 3.65
C ASN A 221 27.23 -1.47 2.77
N SER A 222 26.24 -1.11 1.93
CA SER A 222 26.29 0.10 1.11
C SER A 222 26.13 1.36 1.98
N GLN A 223 26.83 2.43 1.59
CA GLN A 223 26.57 3.76 2.14
C GLN A 223 25.33 4.42 1.55
N ASP A 224 24.86 3.90 0.42
CA ASP A 224 23.65 4.32 -0.24
C ASP A 224 22.44 3.91 0.61
N PRO A 225 21.59 4.86 1.03
CA PRO A 225 20.39 4.55 1.84
C PRO A 225 19.24 4.01 1.01
N ASP A 226 19.35 4.00 -0.32
CA ASP A 226 18.20 3.78 -1.20
C ASP A 226 17.79 2.30 -1.25
N TRP A 227 16.49 2.11 -1.26
CA TRP A 227 15.84 0.83 -1.49
C TRP A 227 15.39 0.76 -2.94
N LEU A 228 15.78 -0.30 -3.63
CA LEU A 228 15.40 -0.55 -5.02
C LEU A 228 14.28 -1.59 -5.09
N LEU A 229 13.39 -1.45 -6.05
CA LEU A 229 12.41 -2.47 -6.36
C LEU A 229 13.11 -3.70 -6.97
N ASP A 230 12.97 -4.86 -6.31
CA ASP A 230 13.65 -6.13 -6.62
C ASP A 230 12.69 -7.14 -7.28
N GLU A 231 11.38 -7.07 -6.96
CA GLU A 231 10.38 -8.00 -7.48
C GLU A 231 8.98 -7.39 -7.40
N THR A 232 8.12 -7.77 -8.34
CA THR A 232 6.70 -7.42 -8.36
C THR A 232 5.85 -8.65 -8.57
N ASP A 233 4.84 -8.84 -7.70
CA ASP A 233 3.84 -9.90 -7.77
C ASP A 233 2.43 -9.33 -7.55
N GLU A 234 1.40 -10.11 -7.91
CA GLU A 234 0.01 -9.84 -7.53
C GLU A 234 -0.30 -10.44 -6.14
N ALA A 235 -1.14 -9.76 -5.32
CA ALA A 235 -1.52 -10.18 -3.97
C ALA A 235 -2.79 -11.02 -3.96
#